data_7660bd66c4b358b243cbcc62578b4abd
#
_entry.id   7660bd66c4b358b243cbcc62578b4abd
#
_cell.length_a   1.000
_cell.length_b   1.000
_cell.length_c   1.000
_cell.angle_alpha   90.00
_cell.angle_beta   90.00
_cell.angle_gamma   90.00
#
_symmetry.space_group_name_H-M   'P 1'
#
loop_
_entity.id
_entity.type
_entity.pdbx_description
1 polymer ?
#
loop_
_entity_poly.entity_id
_entity_poly.type
_entity_poly.pdbx_seq_one_letter_code
_entity_poly.pdbx_strand_id
1 'polypeptide(L)'
;MTTQLYLDIDGVLVMEPTPPYPPDFRALDVRVADGRFVPVAYSETIVTALAEVIAEHSVNITVASSWQSDAPYLFREIGLPEVEWLDLSGPAEVSMFERKHTAVRAHALQHRPQRILWIDDHLPKTQVECDPLATSLECADTFLLSPSLRECLTAEHLESIVDFVALSRAETPAGR
;
A
#
# COMPACT_ATOMS: atom_id res chain seq x y z
N MET A 1 13.61 4.12 -13.74
CA MET A 1 12.25 4.69 -13.50
C MET A 1 11.93 4.55 -12.03
N THR A 2 11.31 5.58 -11.40
CA THR A 2 10.93 5.52 -9.99
C THR A 2 9.45 5.15 -9.86
N THR A 3 9.17 4.04 -9.18
CA THR A 3 7.82 3.63 -8.82
C THR A 3 7.56 4.02 -7.37
N GLN A 4 6.47 4.74 -7.13
CA GLN A 4 5.99 5.09 -5.79
C GLN A 4 4.80 4.21 -5.44
N LEU A 5 4.90 3.46 -4.34
CA LEU A 5 3.81 2.71 -3.75
C LEU A 5 3.20 3.52 -2.61
N TYR A 6 1.91 3.81 -2.69
CA TYR A 6 1.09 4.26 -1.56
C TYR A 6 0.35 3.05 -1.02
N LEU A 7 0.53 2.76 0.26
CA LEU A 7 0.09 1.50 0.84
C LEU A 7 -0.77 1.75 2.08
N ASP A 8 -2.00 1.28 2.06
CA ASP A 8 -2.81 1.13 3.27
C ASP A 8 -2.40 -0.12 4.05
N ILE A 9 -2.84 -0.23 5.28
CA ILE A 9 -2.50 -1.32 6.20
C ILE A 9 -3.72 -2.21 6.46
N ASP A 10 -4.77 -1.65 7.07
CA ASP A 10 -5.97 -2.40 7.41
C ASP A 10 -6.73 -2.79 6.14
N GLY A 11 -7.13 -4.06 6.03
CA GLY A 11 -7.77 -4.58 4.82
C GLY A 11 -6.84 -4.78 3.61
N VAL A 12 -5.55 -4.47 3.74
CA VAL A 12 -4.53 -4.64 2.70
C VAL A 12 -3.44 -5.60 3.15
N LEU A 13 -2.71 -5.28 4.20
CA LEU A 13 -1.64 -6.11 4.78
C LEU A 13 -2.15 -6.95 5.95
N VAL A 14 -3.02 -6.36 6.75
CA VAL A 14 -3.54 -6.97 7.98
C VAL A 14 -5.05 -6.87 8.06
N MET A 15 -5.65 -7.77 8.84
CA MET A 15 -7.06 -7.75 9.21
C MET A 15 -7.22 -7.83 10.73
N GLU A 16 -8.45 -7.57 11.21
CA GLU A 16 -8.79 -7.85 12.60
C GLU A 16 -8.56 -9.32 12.93
N PRO A 17 -7.95 -9.64 14.08
CA PRO A 17 -7.60 -11.00 14.46
C PRO A 17 -8.85 -11.77 14.97
N THR A 18 -9.88 -11.89 14.17
CA THR A 18 -11.12 -12.62 14.50
C THR A 18 -11.14 -13.98 13.79
N PRO A 19 -10.91 -15.11 14.51
CA PRO A 19 -10.97 -16.43 13.90
C PRO A 19 -12.37 -16.78 13.34
N PRO A 20 -12.44 -17.67 12.31
CA PRO A 20 -11.31 -18.36 11.68
C PRO A 20 -10.55 -17.46 10.69
N TYR A 21 -9.21 -17.54 10.70
CA TYR A 21 -8.37 -16.90 9.68
C TYR A 21 -8.24 -17.78 8.43
N PRO A 22 -7.89 -17.20 7.26
CA PRO A 22 -7.35 -17.98 6.16
C PRO A 22 -6.13 -18.82 6.61
N PRO A 23 -5.89 -20.00 6.02
CA PRO A 23 -4.91 -20.97 6.53
C PRO A 23 -3.48 -20.49 6.67
N ASP A 24 -3.08 -19.49 5.86
CA ASP A 24 -1.75 -18.88 5.83
C ASP A 24 -1.62 -17.62 6.70
N PHE A 25 -2.71 -17.23 7.37
CA PHE A 25 -2.69 -16.08 8.27
C PHE A 25 -2.25 -16.49 9.67
N ARG A 26 -1.47 -15.63 10.29
CA ARG A 26 -1.09 -15.73 11.70
C ARG A 26 -1.44 -14.45 12.46
N ALA A 27 -1.82 -14.63 13.73
CA ALA A 27 -2.06 -13.50 14.63
C ALA A 27 -0.76 -13.00 15.25
N LEU A 28 -0.69 -11.70 15.47
CA LEU A 28 0.44 -11.00 16.07
C LEU A 28 -0.07 -9.83 16.90
N ASP A 29 0.55 -9.61 18.07
CA ASP A 29 0.34 -8.39 18.86
C ASP A 29 1.50 -7.40 18.59
N VAL A 30 1.20 -6.32 17.86
CA VAL A 30 2.17 -5.28 17.53
C VAL A 30 2.26 -4.27 18.66
N ARG A 31 3.44 -4.09 19.23
CA ARG A 31 3.68 -3.05 20.23
C ARG A 31 3.94 -1.71 19.53
N VAL A 32 3.03 -0.75 19.68
CA VAL A 32 3.11 0.59 19.06
C VAL A 32 3.81 1.61 19.96
N ALA A 33 3.98 2.85 19.46
CA ALA A 33 4.80 3.89 20.07
C ALA A 33 4.45 4.23 21.54
N ASP A 34 3.17 4.24 21.87
CA ASP A 34 2.68 4.53 23.25
C ASP A 34 2.73 3.31 24.19
N GLY A 35 3.26 2.18 23.70
CA GLY A 35 3.41 0.93 24.44
C GLY A 35 2.19 0.03 24.45
N ARG A 36 1.07 0.43 23.83
CA ARG A 36 -0.10 -0.44 23.61
C ARG A 36 0.26 -1.58 22.68
N PHE A 37 -0.52 -2.65 22.78
CA PHE A 37 -0.50 -3.75 21.83
C PHE A 37 -1.72 -3.64 20.91
N VAL A 38 -1.48 -3.70 19.62
CA VAL A 38 -2.52 -3.74 18.58
C VAL A 38 -2.52 -5.14 17.98
N PRO A 39 -3.57 -5.94 18.23
CA PRO A 39 -3.67 -7.27 17.67
C PRO A 39 -4.03 -7.20 16.19
N VAL A 40 -3.32 -7.96 15.36
CA VAL A 40 -3.53 -8.07 13.92
C VAL A 40 -3.42 -9.52 13.46
N ALA A 41 -3.97 -9.84 12.29
CA ALA A 41 -3.69 -11.09 11.59
C ALA A 41 -3.22 -10.77 10.15
N TYR A 42 -2.20 -11.49 9.65
CA TYR A 42 -1.60 -11.27 8.34
C TYR A 42 -1.11 -12.56 7.71
N SER A 43 -1.00 -12.60 6.37
CA SER A 43 -0.37 -13.68 5.63
C SER A 43 1.14 -13.45 5.55
N GLU A 44 1.93 -14.32 6.20
CA GLU A 44 3.38 -14.25 6.15
C GLU A 44 3.92 -14.47 4.73
N THR A 45 3.29 -15.37 3.98
CA THR A 45 3.64 -15.65 2.58
C THR A 45 3.48 -14.42 1.70
N ILE A 46 2.34 -13.74 1.80
CA ILE A 46 2.04 -12.54 1.00
C ILE A 46 2.97 -11.38 1.36
N VAL A 47 3.18 -11.15 2.65
CA VAL A 47 4.05 -10.04 3.12
C VAL A 47 5.50 -10.28 2.70
N THR A 48 6.00 -11.53 2.80
CA THR A 48 7.36 -11.87 2.34
C THR A 48 7.51 -11.65 0.84
N ALA A 49 6.55 -12.13 0.04
CA ALA A 49 6.60 -11.94 -1.41
C ALA A 49 6.50 -10.45 -1.80
N LEU A 50 5.68 -9.66 -1.10
CA LEU A 50 5.62 -8.21 -1.32
C LEU A 50 6.97 -7.53 -1.00
N ALA A 51 7.64 -7.93 0.10
CA ALA A 51 8.96 -7.42 0.45
C ALA A 51 10.01 -7.71 -0.64
N GLU A 52 9.97 -8.92 -1.21
CA GLU A 52 10.84 -9.32 -2.33
C GLU A 52 10.60 -8.46 -3.57
N VAL A 53 9.33 -8.26 -3.96
CA VAL A 53 8.96 -7.39 -5.10
C VAL A 53 9.46 -5.96 -4.89
N ILE A 54 9.25 -5.41 -3.70
CA ILE A 54 9.71 -4.06 -3.34
C ILE A 54 11.23 -3.94 -3.51
N ALA A 55 11.98 -4.90 -2.97
CA ALA A 55 13.44 -4.90 -3.02
C ALA A 55 13.96 -5.09 -4.46
N GLU A 56 13.42 -6.07 -5.19
CA GLU A 56 13.85 -6.39 -6.56
C GLU A 56 13.63 -5.23 -7.54
N HIS A 57 12.49 -4.55 -7.42
CA HIS A 57 12.12 -3.46 -8.34
C HIS A 57 12.45 -2.06 -7.81
N SER A 58 13.09 -1.96 -6.62
CA SER A 58 13.45 -0.68 -5.99
C SER A 58 12.23 0.26 -5.88
N VAL A 59 11.11 -0.28 -5.39
CA VAL A 59 9.87 0.46 -5.19
C VAL A 59 9.98 1.31 -3.92
N ASN A 60 9.71 2.61 -4.04
CA ASN A 60 9.59 3.48 -2.87
C ASN A 60 8.22 3.30 -2.22
N ILE A 61 8.18 3.14 -0.90
CA ILE A 61 6.92 2.96 -0.17
C ILE A 61 6.65 4.20 0.68
N THR A 62 5.40 4.64 0.66
CA THR A 62 4.86 5.61 1.62
C THR A 62 3.52 5.08 2.13
N VAL A 63 3.37 4.98 3.44
CA VAL A 63 2.13 4.50 4.05
C VAL A 63 1.07 5.59 4.04
N ALA A 64 -0.12 5.26 3.55
CA ALA A 64 -1.32 6.08 3.55
C ALA A 64 -2.42 5.41 4.38
N SER A 65 -2.20 5.31 5.71
CA SER A 65 -3.06 4.56 6.63
C SER A 65 -3.32 5.32 7.93
N SER A 66 -4.41 4.96 8.60
CA SER A 66 -4.72 5.42 9.95
C SER A 66 -3.64 5.07 10.99
N TRP A 67 -2.77 4.11 10.71
CA TRP A 67 -1.63 3.74 11.55
C TRP A 67 -0.59 4.86 11.68
N GLN A 68 -0.42 5.71 10.66
CA GLN A 68 0.51 6.86 10.68
C GLN A 68 1.86 6.53 11.35
N SER A 69 2.21 7.20 12.44
CA SER A 69 3.47 7.00 13.18
C SER A 69 3.62 5.61 13.81
N ASP A 70 2.57 4.82 13.86
CA ASP A 70 2.62 3.43 14.35
C ASP A 70 2.97 2.43 13.24
N ALA A 71 2.85 2.81 11.97
CA ALA A 71 3.16 1.95 10.82
C ALA A 71 4.59 1.35 10.84
N PRO A 72 5.66 2.09 11.20
CA PRO A 72 7.01 1.54 11.26
C PRO A 72 7.17 0.38 12.27
N TYR A 73 6.38 0.37 13.34
CA TYR A 73 6.40 -0.73 14.31
C TYR A 73 5.82 -2.00 13.71
N LEU A 74 4.68 -1.90 13.02
CA LEU A 74 4.09 -3.05 12.32
C LEU A 74 5.04 -3.57 11.25
N PHE A 75 5.56 -2.70 10.39
CA PHE A 75 6.43 -3.08 9.28
C PHE A 75 7.65 -3.86 9.74
N ARG A 76 8.29 -3.42 10.83
CA ARG A 76 9.41 -4.14 11.44
C ARG A 76 9.01 -5.53 11.94
N GLU A 77 7.84 -5.67 12.58
CA GLU A 77 7.37 -6.95 13.15
C GLU A 77 6.99 -7.97 12.05
N ILE A 78 6.48 -7.50 10.90
CA ILE A 78 6.09 -8.37 9.78
C ILE A 78 7.19 -8.52 8.71
N GLY A 79 8.35 -7.87 8.88
CA GLY A 79 9.51 -8.03 7.99
C GLY A 79 9.47 -7.17 6.73
N LEU A 80 8.66 -6.12 6.69
CA LEU A 80 8.70 -5.11 5.62
C LEU A 80 9.80 -4.07 5.87
N PRO A 81 10.28 -3.37 4.81
CA PRO A 81 11.31 -2.34 4.96
C PRO A 81 10.81 -1.15 5.78
N GLU A 82 11.76 -0.35 6.27
CA GLU A 82 11.44 0.93 6.92
C GLU A 82 10.67 1.85 5.99
N VAL A 83 9.66 2.54 6.51
CA VAL A 83 8.72 3.34 5.73
C VAL A 83 8.52 4.73 6.26
N GLU A 84 8.20 5.64 5.36
CA GLU A 84 7.59 6.93 5.64
C GLU A 84 6.06 6.80 5.62
N TRP A 85 5.36 7.74 6.28
CA TRP A 85 3.91 7.78 6.27
C TRP A 85 3.41 9.19 5.97
N LEU A 86 2.22 9.26 5.38
CA LEU A 86 1.53 10.52 5.13
C LEU A 86 0.82 11.00 6.38
N ASP A 87 0.92 12.30 6.67
CA ASP A 87 0.07 12.91 7.69
C ASP A 87 -1.37 13.00 7.18
N LEU A 88 -2.25 12.23 7.83
CA LEU A 88 -3.68 12.17 7.52
C LEU A 88 -4.50 12.97 8.55
N SER A 89 -3.87 13.85 9.31
CA SER A 89 -4.58 14.76 10.20
C SER A 89 -5.54 15.67 9.40
N GLY A 90 -6.65 16.02 10.02
CA GLY A 90 -7.63 16.88 9.37
C GLY A 90 -8.95 16.95 10.14
N PRO A 91 -9.88 17.78 9.68
CA PRO A 91 -11.19 17.93 10.30
C PRO A 91 -11.97 16.61 10.33
N ALA A 92 -12.73 16.38 11.41
CA ALA A 92 -13.50 15.14 11.58
C ALA A 92 -14.60 14.95 10.52
N GLU A 93 -15.04 16.03 9.92
CA GLU A 93 -16.08 16.06 8.87
C GLU A 93 -15.56 15.54 7.52
N VAL A 94 -14.23 15.51 7.32
CA VAL A 94 -13.60 14.97 6.11
C VAL A 94 -13.36 13.48 6.29
N SER A 95 -13.87 12.68 5.37
CA SER A 95 -13.69 11.22 5.43
C SER A 95 -12.22 10.81 5.39
N MET A 96 -11.88 9.65 5.95
CA MET A 96 -10.51 9.12 5.89
C MET A 96 -10.05 8.96 4.44
N PHE A 97 -10.91 8.51 3.55
CA PHE A 97 -10.60 8.36 2.13
C PHE A 97 -10.23 9.71 1.49
N GLU A 98 -10.99 10.77 1.74
CA GLU A 98 -10.69 12.11 1.20
C GLU A 98 -9.36 12.65 1.75
N ARG A 99 -9.06 12.41 3.04
CA ARG A 99 -7.76 12.79 3.63
C ARG A 99 -6.61 12.01 2.98
N LYS A 100 -6.76 10.70 2.80
CA LYS A 100 -5.78 9.86 2.07
C LYS A 100 -5.57 10.38 0.65
N HIS A 101 -6.64 10.59 -0.11
CA HIS A 101 -6.57 11.11 -1.48
C HIS A 101 -5.83 12.46 -1.55
N THR A 102 -6.19 13.39 -0.67
CA THR A 102 -5.54 14.70 -0.61
C THR A 102 -4.05 14.58 -0.30
N ALA A 103 -3.67 13.76 0.67
CA ALA A 103 -2.28 13.58 1.07
C ALA A 103 -1.46 12.85 0.00
N VAL A 104 -2.00 11.77 -0.60
CA VAL A 104 -1.38 11.03 -1.70
C VAL A 104 -1.17 11.95 -2.90
N ARG A 105 -2.18 12.72 -3.29
CA ARG A 105 -2.07 13.68 -4.39
C ARG A 105 -1.00 14.74 -4.13
N ALA A 106 -1.00 15.33 -2.94
CA ALA A 106 0.00 16.35 -2.57
C ALA A 106 1.43 15.78 -2.63
N HIS A 107 1.63 14.58 -2.07
CA HIS A 107 2.92 13.89 -2.10
C HIS A 107 3.35 13.53 -3.54
N ALA A 108 2.43 13.01 -4.37
CA ALA A 108 2.70 12.69 -5.77
C ALA A 108 3.12 13.95 -6.57
N LEU A 109 2.43 15.06 -6.40
CA LEU A 109 2.76 16.33 -7.07
C LEU A 109 4.13 16.89 -6.63
N GLN A 110 4.49 16.71 -5.35
CA GLN A 110 5.79 17.14 -4.82
C GLN A 110 6.94 16.28 -5.35
N HIS A 111 6.79 14.95 -5.35
CA HIS A 111 7.87 14.01 -5.67
C HIS A 111 7.93 13.61 -7.15
N ARG A 112 6.83 13.83 -7.89
CA ARG A 112 6.69 13.54 -9.33
C ARG A 112 7.20 12.16 -9.73
N PRO A 113 6.69 11.08 -9.11
CA PRO A 113 7.09 9.74 -9.49
C PRO A 113 6.69 9.47 -10.95
N GLN A 114 7.45 8.63 -11.62
CA GLN A 114 7.14 8.24 -13.00
C GLN A 114 5.98 7.25 -13.06
N ARG A 115 5.80 6.48 -11.99
CA ARG A 115 4.74 5.48 -11.84
C ARG A 115 4.18 5.53 -10.42
N ILE A 116 2.87 5.34 -10.32
CA ILE A 116 2.16 5.25 -9.04
C ILE A 116 1.45 3.90 -8.96
N LEU A 117 1.72 3.18 -7.88
CA LEU A 117 0.92 2.06 -7.41
C LEU A 117 0.25 2.49 -6.11
N TRP A 118 -1.09 2.50 -6.06
CA TRP A 118 -1.82 2.79 -4.83
C TRP A 118 -2.70 1.61 -4.47
N ILE A 119 -2.48 1.05 -3.28
CA ILE A 119 -3.19 -0.12 -2.76
C ILE A 119 -3.95 0.29 -1.50
N ASP A 120 -5.27 0.19 -1.53
CA ASP A 120 -6.15 0.60 -0.44
C ASP A 120 -7.52 -0.08 -0.62
N ASP A 121 -8.06 -0.73 0.40
CA ASP A 121 -9.34 -1.45 0.33
C ASP A 121 -10.56 -0.53 0.11
N HIS A 122 -10.39 0.77 0.35
CA HIS A 122 -11.39 1.80 0.10
C HIS A 122 -11.34 2.41 -1.30
N LEU A 123 -10.38 2.02 -2.15
CA LEU A 123 -10.35 2.47 -3.53
C LEU A 123 -11.57 1.96 -4.31
N PRO A 124 -12.00 2.71 -5.34
CA PRO A 124 -13.03 2.23 -6.25
C PRO A 124 -12.64 0.89 -6.88
N LYS A 125 -13.63 0.03 -7.11
CA LYS A 125 -13.42 -1.34 -7.65
C LYS A 125 -13.66 -1.45 -9.15
N THR A 126 -14.20 -0.40 -9.77
CA THR A 126 -14.45 -0.38 -11.20
C THR A 126 -13.52 0.60 -11.91
N GLN A 127 -13.09 0.26 -13.12
CA GLN A 127 -12.20 1.12 -13.91
C GLN A 127 -12.78 2.52 -14.10
N VAL A 128 -14.08 2.63 -14.37
CA VAL A 128 -14.78 3.91 -14.60
C VAL A 128 -14.68 4.85 -13.38
N GLU A 129 -14.71 4.28 -12.16
CA GLU A 129 -14.56 5.05 -10.93
C GLU A 129 -13.09 5.34 -10.61
N CYS A 130 -12.17 4.46 -11.03
CA CYS A 130 -10.73 4.63 -10.86
C CYS A 130 -10.14 5.72 -11.77
N ASP A 131 -10.64 5.87 -13.00
CA ASP A 131 -10.09 6.79 -14.00
C ASP A 131 -10.01 8.26 -13.53
N PRO A 132 -11.05 8.86 -12.91
CA PRO A 132 -10.96 10.20 -12.38
C PRO A 132 -9.92 10.32 -11.25
N LEU A 133 -9.83 9.30 -10.40
CA LEU A 133 -8.88 9.26 -9.29
C LEU A 133 -7.44 9.19 -9.81
N ALA A 134 -7.15 8.26 -10.73
CA ALA A 134 -5.85 8.12 -11.37
C ALA A 134 -5.44 9.41 -12.09
N THR A 135 -6.36 10.03 -12.83
CA THR A 135 -6.13 11.30 -13.52
C THR A 135 -5.77 12.42 -12.54
N SER A 136 -6.38 12.44 -11.35
CA SER A 136 -6.13 13.47 -10.33
C SER A 136 -4.72 13.44 -9.75
N LEU A 137 -4.02 12.30 -9.86
CA LEU A 137 -2.65 12.13 -9.38
C LEU A 137 -1.60 12.71 -10.36
N GLU A 138 -2.03 13.14 -11.55
CA GLU A 138 -1.18 13.74 -12.59
C GLU A 138 0.05 12.88 -12.97
N CYS A 139 -0.08 11.56 -12.84
CA CYS A 139 0.91 10.58 -13.22
C CYS A 139 0.36 9.73 -14.38
N ALA A 140 1.10 9.64 -15.47
CA ALA A 140 0.63 8.95 -16.68
C ALA A 140 0.48 7.44 -16.49
N ASP A 141 1.28 6.85 -15.60
CA ASP A 141 1.28 5.42 -15.33
C ASP A 141 0.87 5.19 -13.87
N THR A 142 -0.43 5.01 -13.68
CA THR A 142 -1.05 4.83 -12.36
C THR A 142 -1.84 3.53 -12.32
N PHE A 143 -1.53 2.68 -11.35
CA PHE A 143 -2.27 1.45 -11.05
C PHE A 143 -2.90 1.55 -9.67
N LEU A 144 -4.23 1.40 -9.62
CA LEU A 144 -5.04 1.42 -8.40
C LEU A 144 -5.50 -0.01 -8.11
N LEU A 145 -5.22 -0.51 -6.92
CA LEU A 145 -5.56 -1.86 -6.50
C LEU A 145 -6.38 -1.81 -5.20
N SER A 146 -7.60 -2.35 -5.24
CA SER A 146 -8.51 -2.40 -4.10
C SER A 146 -8.74 -3.83 -3.64
N PRO A 147 -7.97 -4.34 -2.67
CA PRO A 147 -8.21 -5.65 -2.07
C PRO A 147 -9.56 -5.70 -1.35
N SER A 148 -9.99 -6.90 -1.00
CA SER A 148 -11.14 -7.08 -0.12
C SER A 148 -10.70 -6.96 1.35
N LEU A 149 -11.41 -6.19 2.16
CA LEU A 149 -11.17 -6.06 3.61
C LEU A 149 -11.03 -7.42 4.34
N ARG A 150 -11.67 -8.48 3.80
CA ARG A 150 -11.70 -9.82 4.41
C ARG A 150 -10.58 -10.74 3.94
N GLU A 151 -9.95 -10.42 2.83
CA GLU A 151 -8.94 -11.28 2.19
C GLU A 151 -7.56 -10.63 2.21
N CYS A 152 -7.51 -9.30 2.36
CA CYS A 152 -6.30 -8.51 2.21
C CYS A 152 -5.65 -8.72 0.82
N LEU A 153 -4.36 -8.51 0.69
CA LEU A 153 -3.62 -8.88 -0.51
C LEU A 153 -3.60 -10.41 -0.68
N THR A 154 -3.76 -10.86 -1.93
CA THR A 154 -3.71 -12.26 -2.34
C THR A 154 -2.56 -12.48 -3.32
N ALA A 155 -2.27 -13.74 -3.65
CA ALA A 155 -1.27 -14.09 -4.67
C ALA A 155 -1.61 -13.46 -6.05
N GLU A 156 -2.89 -13.42 -6.42
CA GLU A 156 -3.37 -12.81 -7.67
C GLU A 156 -3.12 -11.29 -7.72
N HIS A 157 -3.28 -10.63 -6.57
CA HIS A 157 -2.91 -9.22 -6.42
C HIS A 157 -1.39 -9.02 -6.58
N LEU A 158 -0.56 -9.92 -6.00
CA LEU A 158 0.89 -9.85 -6.16
C LEU A 158 1.33 -10.04 -7.60
N GLU A 159 0.73 -10.97 -8.35
CA GLU A 159 0.99 -11.13 -9.79
C GLU A 159 0.73 -9.82 -10.54
N SER A 160 -0.41 -9.17 -10.28
CA SER A 160 -0.75 -7.88 -10.89
C SER A 160 0.24 -6.76 -10.52
N ILE A 161 0.71 -6.74 -9.28
CA ILE A 161 1.74 -5.80 -8.81
C ILE A 161 3.06 -6.05 -9.53
N VAL A 162 3.50 -7.31 -9.63
CA VAL A 162 4.72 -7.71 -10.35
C VAL A 162 4.65 -7.28 -11.79
N ASP A 163 3.56 -7.58 -12.50
CA ASP A 163 3.36 -7.18 -13.88
C ASP A 163 3.49 -5.67 -14.04
N PHE A 164 2.83 -4.90 -13.18
CA PHE A 164 2.92 -3.45 -13.21
C PHE A 164 4.34 -2.95 -12.99
N VAL A 165 5.07 -3.42 -11.98
CA VAL A 165 6.42 -2.91 -11.69
C VAL A 165 7.48 -3.45 -12.67
N ALA A 166 7.31 -4.64 -13.25
CA ALA A 166 8.24 -5.24 -14.20
C ALA A 166 8.23 -4.55 -15.58
N LEU A 167 7.08 -4.07 -16.05
CA LEU A 167 6.96 -3.34 -17.32
C LEU A 167 7.90 -2.13 -17.39
N SER A 168 8.33 -1.59 -16.24
CA SER A 168 9.27 -0.47 -16.17
C SER A 168 10.68 -0.78 -16.72
N ARG A 169 11.08 -2.07 -16.79
CA ARG A 169 12.41 -2.48 -17.27
C ARG A 169 12.49 -2.62 -18.79
N ALA A 170 11.36 -2.84 -19.45
CA ALA A 170 11.33 -3.14 -20.90
C ALA A 170 11.51 -1.90 -21.80
N GLU A 171 11.30 -0.69 -21.30
CA GLU A 171 11.30 0.54 -22.10
C GLU A 171 12.62 1.33 -22.08
N THR A 172 13.70 0.81 -21.47
CA THR A 172 15.01 1.43 -21.60
C THR A 172 15.72 0.85 -22.82
N PRO A 173 15.67 1.50 -24.01
CA PRO A 173 16.45 1.05 -25.13
C PRO A 173 17.92 1.17 -24.76
N ALA A 174 18.66 0.07 -24.90
CA ALA A 174 20.11 0.07 -24.75
C ALA A 174 20.66 1.20 -25.65
N GLY A 175 21.18 2.26 -25.01
CA GLY A 175 21.74 3.42 -25.71
C GLY A 175 22.79 2.97 -26.71
N ARG A 176 22.61 3.45 -27.93
CA ARG A 176 23.63 3.38 -28.98
C ARG A 176 24.68 4.48 -28.75
#